data_042cc5560841592f3608d1ce13a7d852
#
_entry.id   042cc5560841592f3608d1ce13a7d852
#
_cell.length_a   1.000
_cell.length_b   1.000
_cell.length_c   1.000
_cell.angle_alpha   90.00
_cell.angle_beta   90.00
_cell.angle_gamma   90.00
#
_symmetry.space_group_name_H-M   'P 1'
#
loop_
_entity.id
_entity.type
_entity.pdbx_description
1 polymer ?
#
loop_
_entity_poly.entity_id
_entity_poly.type
_entity_poly.pdbx_seq_one_letter_code
_entity_poly.pdbx_strand_id
1 'polypeptide(L)'
;MKYDFETLVDRSQNGSAKWNGMKDHNPAVAKNIAPLSVADLDLKLAPEIAEGMLEFMQNNPVFGYTNGTAAYYDAVINWMKDKHNYQVEKEWIVLSNGVVPALSDGVTAFTEENDGVIIFTPVYYPFYRAIELNNRRVQTCPLINH
;
A
#
# COMPACT_ATOMS: atom_id res chain seq x y z
N MET A 1 1.34 -28.78 -2.62
CA MET A 1 1.49 -27.63 -1.71
C MET A 1 0.11 -27.04 -1.46
N LYS A 2 -0.14 -26.53 -0.28
CA LYS A 2 -1.44 -25.92 0.09
C LYS A 2 -1.70 -24.61 -0.67
N TYR A 3 -0.64 -23.90 -1.03
CA TYR A 3 -0.68 -22.63 -1.71
C TYR A 3 0.08 -22.70 -3.03
N ASP A 4 -0.41 -21.98 -4.04
CA ASP A 4 0.20 -21.85 -5.34
C ASP A 4 0.97 -20.52 -5.42
N PHE A 5 2.29 -20.58 -5.22
CA PHE A 5 3.18 -19.42 -5.32
C PHE A 5 4.02 -19.43 -6.62
N GLU A 6 3.67 -20.28 -7.58
CA GLU A 6 4.41 -20.42 -8.84
C GLU A 6 3.61 -19.91 -10.02
N THR A 7 2.27 -20.01 -9.96
CA THR A 7 1.41 -19.59 -11.06
C THR A 7 1.07 -18.12 -10.98
N LEU A 8 1.58 -17.32 -11.91
CA LEU A 8 1.19 -15.93 -12.08
C LEU A 8 -0.23 -15.83 -12.65
N VAL A 9 -1.02 -14.94 -12.10
CA VAL A 9 -2.37 -14.63 -12.61
C VAL A 9 -2.28 -13.46 -13.57
N ASP A 10 -2.65 -13.67 -14.83
CA ASP A 10 -2.77 -12.58 -15.81
C ASP A 10 -3.94 -11.68 -15.44
N ARG A 11 -3.64 -10.45 -15.03
CA ARG A 11 -4.59 -9.44 -14.61
C ARG A 11 -4.81 -8.33 -15.64
N SER A 12 -4.38 -8.57 -16.88
CA SER A 12 -4.46 -7.58 -17.96
C SER A 12 -5.90 -7.21 -18.36
N GLN A 13 -6.89 -8.04 -18.00
CA GLN A 13 -8.30 -7.84 -18.34
C GLN A 13 -9.15 -7.34 -17.17
N ASN A 14 -8.57 -7.19 -15.98
CA ASN A 14 -9.29 -6.79 -14.78
C ASN A 14 -8.94 -5.38 -14.25
N GLY A 15 -8.40 -4.52 -15.10
CA GLY A 15 -8.09 -3.14 -14.74
C GLY A 15 -6.82 -2.96 -13.91
N SER A 16 -5.92 -3.95 -13.87
CA SER A 16 -4.66 -3.85 -13.14
C SER A 16 -3.78 -2.72 -13.67
N ALA A 17 -3.49 -1.73 -12.83
CA ALA A 17 -2.70 -0.57 -13.20
C ALA A 17 -1.30 -0.95 -13.70
N LYS A 18 -0.62 -1.92 -13.06
CA LYS A 18 0.71 -2.34 -13.50
C LYS A 18 0.71 -3.13 -14.81
N TRP A 19 -0.29 -4.00 -15.03
CA TRP A 19 -0.39 -4.78 -16.27
C TRP A 19 -0.77 -3.88 -17.46
N ASN A 20 -1.71 -2.96 -17.27
CA ASN A 20 -2.10 -2.02 -18.30
C ASN A 20 -1.00 -0.99 -18.54
N GLY A 21 -0.44 -0.39 -17.49
CA GLY A 21 0.66 0.56 -17.60
C GLY A 21 1.89 0.00 -18.31
N MET A 22 2.24 -1.27 -18.10
CA MET A 22 3.32 -1.93 -18.86
C MET A 22 3.04 -1.93 -20.36
N LYS A 23 1.81 -2.27 -20.76
CA LYS A 23 1.40 -2.30 -22.17
C LYS A 23 1.29 -0.91 -22.78
N ASP A 24 0.82 0.07 -22.00
CA ASP A 24 0.71 1.46 -22.44
C ASP A 24 2.09 2.08 -22.71
N HIS A 25 3.08 1.77 -21.87
CA HIS A 25 4.46 2.25 -22.04
C HIS A 25 5.24 1.49 -23.11
N ASN A 26 4.97 0.19 -23.29
CA ASN A 26 5.59 -0.62 -24.30
C ASN A 26 4.60 -1.64 -24.90
N PRO A 27 3.86 -1.25 -25.95
CA PRO A 27 2.92 -2.16 -26.62
C PRO A 27 3.56 -3.43 -27.20
N ALA A 28 4.87 -3.43 -27.43
CA ALA A 28 5.62 -4.57 -27.96
C ALA A 28 6.10 -5.55 -26.89
N VAL A 29 5.77 -5.32 -25.61
CA VAL A 29 6.18 -6.23 -24.54
C VAL A 29 5.63 -7.65 -24.76
N ALA A 30 6.47 -8.66 -24.54
CA ALA A 30 6.08 -10.06 -24.71
C ALA A 30 5.00 -10.45 -23.69
N LYS A 31 4.09 -11.34 -24.11
CA LYS A 31 2.92 -11.74 -23.29
C LYS A 31 3.26 -12.46 -21.97
N ASN A 32 4.46 -13.03 -21.89
CA ASN A 32 4.93 -13.79 -20.73
C ASN A 32 5.76 -12.95 -19.75
N ILE A 33 5.79 -11.65 -19.92
CA ILE A 33 6.49 -10.74 -19.00
C ILE A 33 5.52 -10.28 -17.91
N ALA A 34 5.88 -10.52 -16.65
CA ALA A 34 5.16 -10.00 -15.51
C ALA A 34 5.67 -8.59 -15.14
N PRO A 35 4.78 -7.60 -14.96
CA PRO A 35 5.18 -6.26 -14.56
C PRO A 35 5.57 -6.23 -13.07
N LEU A 36 6.64 -5.49 -12.74
CA LEU A 36 7.11 -5.31 -11.37
C LEU A 36 7.05 -3.85 -10.90
N SER A 37 6.33 -2.99 -11.61
CA SER A 37 6.26 -1.55 -11.35
C SER A 37 5.40 -1.16 -10.13
N VAL A 38 4.52 -2.04 -9.69
CA VAL A 38 3.65 -1.84 -8.52
C VAL A 38 3.80 -3.04 -7.59
N ALA A 39 3.84 -2.78 -6.29
CA ALA A 39 4.08 -3.80 -5.25
C ALA A 39 2.81 -4.59 -4.87
N ASP A 40 1.91 -4.85 -5.80
CA ASP A 40 0.82 -5.80 -5.62
C ASP A 40 1.21 -7.19 -6.17
N LEU A 41 0.66 -8.24 -5.59
CA LEU A 41 0.97 -9.62 -5.95
C LEU A 41 0.12 -10.09 -7.15
N ASP A 42 0.72 -10.93 -7.99
CA ASP A 42 0.04 -11.63 -9.09
C ASP A 42 -0.16 -13.12 -8.79
N LEU A 43 -0.02 -13.50 -7.54
CA LEU A 43 -0.28 -14.84 -7.05
C LEU A 43 -1.73 -14.96 -6.57
N LYS A 44 -2.26 -16.17 -6.61
CA LYS A 44 -3.60 -16.44 -6.08
C LYS A 44 -3.67 -16.10 -4.60
N LEU A 45 -4.78 -15.51 -4.20
CA LEU A 45 -5.09 -15.27 -2.78
C LEU A 45 -5.14 -16.62 -2.04
N ALA A 46 -4.63 -16.65 -0.80
CA ALA A 46 -4.74 -17.82 0.04
C ALA A 46 -6.22 -18.20 0.24
N PRO A 47 -6.58 -19.48 0.13
CA PRO A 47 -7.99 -19.91 0.24
C PRO A 47 -8.65 -19.45 1.53
N GLU A 48 -7.95 -19.47 2.63
CA GLU A 48 -8.46 -19.06 3.95
C GLU A 48 -8.86 -17.58 3.99
N ILE A 49 -8.13 -16.73 3.27
CA ILE A 49 -8.46 -15.30 3.15
C ILE A 49 -9.73 -15.13 2.31
N ALA A 50 -9.80 -15.83 1.17
CA ALA A 50 -10.96 -15.76 0.28
C ALA A 50 -12.23 -16.27 0.99
N GLU A 51 -12.14 -17.40 1.68
CA GLU A 51 -13.24 -18.00 2.45
C GLU A 51 -13.70 -17.07 3.58
N GLY A 52 -12.77 -16.51 4.35
CA GLY A 52 -13.10 -15.55 5.41
C GLY A 52 -13.77 -14.27 4.90
N MET A 53 -13.36 -13.76 3.73
CA MET A 53 -14.03 -12.63 3.10
C MET A 53 -15.45 -12.97 2.65
N LEU A 54 -15.67 -14.15 2.06
CA LEU A 54 -17.00 -14.61 1.64
C LEU A 54 -17.91 -14.81 2.85
N GLU A 55 -17.43 -15.44 3.91
CA GLU A 55 -18.17 -15.60 5.16
C GLU A 55 -18.56 -14.26 5.77
N PHE A 56 -17.61 -13.31 5.82
CA PHE A 56 -17.89 -11.96 6.32
C PHE A 56 -19.00 -11.29 5.50
N MET A 57 -18.93 -11.37 4.18
CA MET A 57 -19.96 -10.77 3.29
C MET A 57 -21.33 -11.42 3.46
N GLN A 58 -21.41 -12.74 3.66
CA GLN A 58 -22.66 -13.45 3.90
C GLN A 58 -23.31 -13.05 5.22
N ASN A 59 -22.51 -12.85 6.27
CA ASN A 59 -22.98 -12.47 7.59
C ASN A 59 -23.26 -10.97 7.74
N ASN A 60 -22.70 -10.14 6.85
CA ASN A 60 -22.84 -8.68 6.85
C ASN A 60 -23.29 -8.18 5.47
N PRO A 61 -24.53 -8.39 5.09
CA PRO A 61 -25.02 -8.13 3.73
C PRO A 61 -25.19 -6.63 3.39
N VAL A 62 -24.94 -5.75 4.35
CA VAL A 62 -25.02 -4.29 4.16
C VAL A 62 -23.66 -3.67 4.39
N PHE A 63 -23.14 -2.97 3.37
CA PHE A 63 -21.90 -2.22 3.45
C PHE A 63 -22.21 -0.74 3.63
N GLY A 64 -21.76 -0.17 4.75
CA GLY A 64 -21.98 1.22 5.08
C GLY A 64 -20.69 1.86 5.63
N TYR A 65 -20.82 3.09 6.08
CA TYR A 65 -19.72 3.75 6.80
C TYR A 65 -19.44 3.00 8.10
N THR A 66 -18.18 2.62 8.31
CA THR A 66 -17.75 1.88 9.50
C THR A 66 -16.50 2.51 10.11
N ASN A 67 -16.35 2.30 11.42
CA ASN A 67 -15.09 2.54 12.11
C ASN A 67 -14.31 1.23 12.23
N GLY A 68 -13.03 1.31 12.59
CA GLY A 68 -12.25 0.12 12.92
C GLY A 68 -12.91 -0.65 14.08
N THR A 69 -13.06 -1.97 13.91
CA THR A 69 -13.60 -2.86 14.95
C THR A 69 -12.53 -3.21 15.98
N ALA A 70 -12.93 -3.73 17.15
CA ALA A 70 -11.97 -4.24 18.14
C ALA A 70 -11.06 -5.31 17.51
N ALA A 71 -11.64 -6.26 16.78
CA ALA A 71 -10.88 -7.32 16.09
C ALA A 71 -9.85 -6.78 15.10
N TYR A 72 -10.15 -5.67 14.41
CA TYR A 72 -9.20 -5.02 13.52
C TYR A 72 -7.99 -4.46 14.29
N TYR A 73 -8.24 -3.70 15.36
CA TYR A 73 -7.17 -3.13 16.17
C TYR A 73 -6.32 -4.21 16.85
N ASP A 74 -6.96 -5.26 17.38
CA ASP A 74 -6.26 -6.38 17.98
C ASP A 74 -5.36 -7.10 16.95
N ALA A 75 -5.83 -7.29 15.71
CA ALA A 75 -5.03 -7.88 14.65
C ALA A 75 -3.79 -7.03 14.32
N VAL A 76 -3.93 -5.70 14.23
CA VAL A 76 -2.80 -4.78 13.99
C VAL A 76 -1.81 -4.83 15.16
N ILE A 77 -2.28 -4.72 16.40
CA ILE A 77 -1.45 -4.73 17.61
C ILE A 77 -0.67 -6.02 17.72
N ASN A 78 -1.34 -7.17 17.54
CA ASN A 78 -0.70 -8.49 17.59
C ASN A 78 0.34 -8.66 16.47
N TRP A 79 0.03 -8.20 15.24
CA TRP A 79 0.98 -8.25 14.14
C TRP A 79 2.24 -7.43 14.43
N MET A 80 2.07 -6.20 14.90
CA MET A 80 3.21 -5.33 15.23
C MET A 80 4.06 -5.92 16.34
N LYS A 81 3.45 -6.50 17.37
CA LYS A 81 4.15 -7.19 18.44
C LYS A 81 4.89 -8.43 17.96
N ASP A 82 4.20 -9.32 17.23
CA ASP A 82 4.71 -10.67 16.92
C ASP A 82 5.74 -10.64 15.77
N LYS A 83 5.55 -9.74 14.80
CA LYS A 83 6.41 -9.67 13.59
C LYS A 83 7.49 -8.61 13.67
N HIS A 84 7.26 -7.56 14.44
CA HIS A 84 8.17 -6.41 14.51
C HIS A 84 8.72 -6.14 15.91
N ASN A 85 8.34 -6.95 16.92
CA ASN A 85 8.69 -6.73 18.33
C ASN A 85 8.40 -5.28 18.77
N TYR A 86 7.30 -4.72 18.26
CA TYR A 86 6.89 -3.34 18.51
C TYR A 86 5.50 -3.34 19.13
N GLN A 87 5.43 -2.91 20.39
CA GLN A 87 4.16 -2.81 21.10
C GLN A 87 3.53 -1.47 20.81
N VAL A 88 2.34 -1.50 20.22
CA VAL A 88 1.52 -0.32 19.94
C VAL A 88 0.24 -0.37 20.75
N GLU A 89 -0.31 0.80 21.05
CA GLU A 89 -1.59 0.95 21.72
C GLU A 89 -2.66 1.33 20.70
N LYS A 90 -3.91 0.97 20.98
CA LYS A 90 -5.03 1.22 20.08
C LYS A 90 -5.16 2.71 19.73
N GLU A 91 -4.92 3.57 20.68
CA GLU A 91 -5.03 5.03 20.55
C GLU A 91 -3.98 5.63 19.61
N TRP A 92 -2.93 4.89 19.30
CA TRP A 92 -1.88 5.31 18.37
C TRP A 92 -2.22 4.94 16.92
N ILE A 93 -3.28 4.14 16.70
CA ILE A 93 -3.65 3.67 15.37
C ILE A 93 -4.65 4.62 14.75
N VAL A 94 -4.21 5.32 13.72
CA VAL A 94 -5.05 6.21 12.90
C VAL A 94 -5.30 5.56 11.55
N LEU A 95 -6.57 5.48 11.17
CA LEU A 95 -6.96 4.90 9.89
C LEU A 95 -6.82 5.93 8.77
N SER A 96 -6.23 5.51 7.67
CA SER A 96 -6.11 6.31 6.45
C SER A 96 -6.41 5.47 5.21
N ASN A 97 -6.82 6.10 4.13
CA ASN A 97 -7.09 5.47 2.84
C ASN A 97 -5.81 5.05 2.09
N GLY A 98 -4.78 4.67 2.82
CA GLY A 98 -3.48 4.24 2.31
C GLY A 98 -2.33 5.11 2.79
N VAL A 99 -1.10 4.63 2.58
CA VAL A 99 0.12 5.27 3.09
C VAL A 99 0.38 6.62 2.42
N VAL A 100 0.15 6.75 1.11
CA VAL A 100 0.42 8.00 0.38
C VAL A 100 -0.48 9.16 0.85
N PRO A 101 -1.80 8.98 1.00
CA PRO A 101 -2.63 9.99 1.68
C PRO A 101 -2.15 10.32 3.09
N ALA A 102 -1.81 9.31 3.91
CA ALA A 102 -1.30 9.53 5.26
C ALA A 102 -0.01 10.35 5.29
N LEU A 103 0.89 10.17 4.32
CA LEU A 103 2.09 11.00 4.17
C LEU A 103 1.74 12.45 3.85
N SER A 104 0.78 12.67 2.97
CA SER A 104 0.27 14.01 2.62
C SER A 104 -0.34 14.71 3.84
N ASP A 105 -1.16 13.98 4.60
CA ASP A 105 -1.75 14.47 5.84
C ASP A 105 -0.66 14.82 6.87
N GLY A 106 0.36 13.97 7.01
CA GLY A 106 1.50 14.21 7.89
C GLY A 106 2.29 15.45 7.49
N VAL A 107 2.58 15.63 6.19
CA VAL A 107 3.24 16.85 5.68
C VAL A 107 2.43 18.08 6.06
N THR A 108 1.13 18.05 5.85
CA THR A 108 0.26 19.20 6.16
C THR A 108 0.15 19.46 7.66
N ALA A 109 0.09 18.41 8.48
CA ALA A 109 -0.10 18.54 9.93
C ALA A 109 1.14 19.08 10.66
N PHE A 110 2.35 18.78 10.15
CA PHE A 110 3.61 19.05 10.86
C PHE A 110 4.47 20.14 10.22
N THR A 111 4.01 20.76 9.13
CA THR A 111 4.77 21.81 8.43
C THR A 111 3.87 22.95 7.98
N GLU A 112 4.48 24.12 7.75
CA GLU A 112 3.85 25.28 7.13
C GLU A 112 4.15 25.34 5.63
N GLU A 113 3.43 26.20 4.89
CA GLU A 113 3.73 26.43 3.47
C GLU A 113 5.18 26.94 3.27
N ASN A 114 5.83 26.42 2.25
CA ASN A 114 7.23 26.68 1.93
C ASN A 114 8.26 26.09 2.91
N ASP A 115 7.87 25.31 3.88
CA ASP A 115 8.83 24.56 4.70
C ASP A 115 9.57 23.50 3.86
N GLY A 116 10.78 23.15 4.29
CA GLY A 116 11.57 22.08 3.70
C GLY A 116 11.24 20.73 4.32
N VAL A 117 10.89 19.75 3.50
CA VAL A 117 10.69 18.35 3.94
C VAL A 117 11.78 17.48 3.36
N ILE A 118 12.53 16.79 4.24
CA ILE A 118 13.65 15.95 3.85
C ILE A 118 13.17 14.60 3.36
N ILE A 119 13.72 14.17 2.21
CA ILE A 119 13.58 12.80 1.70
C ILE A 119 14.94 12.21 1.37
N PHE A 120 15.14 10.92 1.69
CA PHE A 120 16.35 10.18 1.33
C PHE A 120 16.22 9.65 -0.10
N THR A 121 17.19 9.97 -0.96
CA THR A 121 17.12 9.59 -2.39
C THR A 121 18.19 8.56 -2.76
N PRO A 122 17.87 7.61 -3.69
CA PRO A 122 16.61 7.45 -4.44
C PRO A 122 15.46 6.95 -3.56
N VAL A 123 14.23 7.40 -3.85
CA VAL A 123 13.06 7.08 -3.04
C VAL A 123 11.83 6.91 -3.95
N TYR A 124 10.78 6.32 -3.41
CA TYR A 124 9.49 6.13 -4.08
C TYR A 124 8.91 7.48 -4.51
N TYR A 125 8.65 7.63 -5.82
CA TYR A 125 8.31 8.92 -6.43
C TYR A 125 7.07 9.63 -5.84
N PRO A 126 6.03 8.96 -5.27
CA PRO A 126 4.93 9.67 -4.65
C PRO A 126 5.31 10.53 -3.44
N PHE A 127 6.47 10.30 -2.82
CA PHE A 127 6.94 11.15 -1.72
C PHE A 127 7.20 12.59 -2.17
N TYR A 128 7.76 12.77 -3.36
CA TYR A 128 7.93 14.11 -3.96
C TYR A 128 6.58 14.80 -4.10
N ARG A 129 5.58 14.09 -4.66
CA ARG A 129 4.25 14.64 -4.87
C ARG A 129 3.53 14.96 -3.56
N ALA A 130 3.68 14.14 -2.52
CA ALA A 130 3.10 14.42 -1.21
C ALA A 130 3.62 15.75 -0.61
N ILE A 131 4.85 16.13 -0.93
CA ILE A 131 5.47 17.38 -0.47
C ILE A 131 5.04 18.55 -1.38
N GLU A 132 5.23 18.41 -2.68
CA GLU A 132 5.03 19.51 -3.66
C GLU A 132 3.56 19.91 -3.79
N LEU A 133 2.63 18.92 -3.81
CA LEU A 133 1.19 19.20 -3.91
C LEU A 133 0.63 19.90 -2.67
N ASN A 134 1.36 19.87 -1.57
CA ASN A 134 1.01 20.60 -0.35
C ASN A 134 1.79 21.92 -0.21
N ASN A 135 2.40 22.43 -1.26
CA ASN A 135 3.16 23.69 -1.27
C ASN A 135 4.37 23.69 -0.31
N ARG A 136 5.01 22.54 -0.13
CA ARG A 136 6.27 22.41 0.63
C ARG A 136 7.43 22.18 -0.33
N ARG A 137 8.65 22.44 0.15
CA ARG A 137 9.86 22.26 -0.66
C ARG A 137 10.52 20.92 -0.38
N VAL A 138 10.82 20.19 -1.43
CA VAL A 138 11.60 18.96 -1.33
C VAL A 138 13.05 19.28 -0.96
N GLN A 139 13.55 18.67 0.10
CA GLN A 139 14.96 18.68 0.49
C GLN A 139 15.51 17.26 0.31
N THR A 140 16.40 17.05 -0.65
CA THR A 140 16.97 15.74 -0.90
C THR A 140 18.20 15.49 -0.05
N CYS A 141 18.30 14.29 0.53
CA CYS A 141 19.49 13.76 1.18
C CYS A 141 19.89 12.47 0.45
N PRO A 142 20.88 12.51 -0.44
CA PRO A 142 21.29 11.34 -1.20
C PRO A 142 21.87 10.24 -0.30
N LEU A 143 21.40 9.02 -0.49
CA LEU A 143 21.98 7.83 0.12
C LEU A 143 23.29 7.47 -0.61
N ILE A 144 24.31 7.10 0.14
CA ILE A 144 25.59 6.65 -0.39
C ILE A 144 25.62 5.13 -0.32
N ASN A 145 25.84 4.50 -1.46
CA ASN A 145 26.05 3.05 -1.52
C ASN A 145 27.56 2.77 -1.40
N HIS A 146 27.92 2.03 -0.37
CA HIS A 146 29.31 1.63 -0.10
C HIS A 146 29.56 0.19 -0.54
#